data_4be3ecbadc47bcb517e2edf8c8d7af58
#
_entry.id   4be3ecbadc47bcb517e2edf8c8d7af58
#
_cell.length_a   1.000
_cell.length_b   1.000
_cell.length_c   1.000
_cell.angle_alpha   90.00
_cell.angle_beta   90.00
_cell.angle_gamma   90.00
#
_symmetry.space_group_name_H-M   'P 1'
#
loop_
_entity.id
_entity.type
_entity.pdbx_description
1 polymer ?
#
loop_
_entity_poly.entity_id
_entity_poly.type
_entity_poly.pdbx_seq_one_letter_code
_entity_poly.pdbx_strand_id
1 'polypeptide(L)'
;MDACSRLCSLVAAIDEGAPARWSTRRFLVEIGRAGAGVRLGPLWMLDAATGGRNVIRGRGFAPEYDDATRGQARHFAGIVAVAARVGPGAARWASIRIGGDRPDSADGRLTDAAVEFTRLLWSGGLPRSEAADWLRERLCA
;
A
#
# COMPACT_ATOMS: atom_id res chain seq x y z
N MET A 1 -8.56 -0.40 -17.85
CA MET A 1 -8.58 -0.50 -16.39
C MET A 1 -7.64 0.55 -15.82
N ASP A 2 -8.13 1.38 -14.94
CA ASP A 2 -7.32 2.43 -14.31
C ASP A 2 -6.35 1.88 -13.23
N ALA A 3 -5.50 2.74 -12.69
CA ALA A 3 -4.48 2.32 -11.74
C ALA A 3 -5.07 1.78 -10.42
N CYS A 4 -6.15 2.40 -9.93
CA CYS A 4 -6.78 1.92 -8.70
C CYS A 4 -7.34 0.51 -8.88
N SER A 5 -8.05 0.27 -9.98
CA SER A 5 -8.57 -1.06 -10.31
C SER A 5 -7.45 -2.09 -10.50
N ARG A 6 -6.34 -1.67 -11.12
CA ARG A 6 -5.17 -2.55 -11.28
C ARG A 6 -4.53 -2.90 -9.94
N LEU A 7 -4.47 -1.95 -9.01
CA LEU A 7 -3.99 -2.23 -7.66
C LEU A 7 -4.87 -3.27 -6.96
N CYS A 8 -6.19 -3.11 -7.04
CA CYS A 8 -7.14 -4.07 -6.47
C CYS A 8 -6.98 -5.46 -7.10
N SER A 9 -6.85 -5.52 -8.43
CA SER A 9 -6.61 -6.79 -9.14
C SER A 9 -5.29 -7.44 -8.75
N LEU A 10 -4.25 -6.64 -8.54
CA LEU A 10 -2.95 -7.13 -8.07
C LEU A 10 -3.08 -7.78 -6.70
N VAL A 11 -3.76 -7.11 -5.77
CA VAL A 11 -3.94 -7.65 -4.40
C VAL A 11 -4.76 -8.94 -4.43
N ALA A 12 -5.82 -8.99 -5.24
CA ALA A 12 -6.62 -10.21 -5.43
C ALA A 12 -5.77 -11.35 -6.00
N ALA A 13 -4.94 -11.07 -7.00
CA ALA A 13 -4.07 -12.07 -7.62
C ALA A 13 -3.02 -12.60 -6.62
N ILE A 14 -2.47 -11.73 -5.79
CA ILE A 14 -1.52 -12.15 -4.73
C ILE A 14 -2.22 -13.08 -3.74
N ASP A 15 -3.44 -12.74 -3.31
CA ASP A 15 -4.20 -13.59 -2.41
C ASP A 15 -4.50 -14.95 -3.02
N GLU A 16 -4.97 -14.98 -4.25
CA GLU A 16 -5.28 -16.23 -4.95
C GLU A 16 -4.07 -17.15 -5.13
N GLY A 17 -2.90 -16.56 -5.42
CA GLY A 17 -1.66 -17.31 -5.62
C GLY A 17 -0.91 -17.63 -4.34
N ALA A 18 -1.25 -17.00 -3.22
CA ALA A 18 -0.52 -17.16 -1.97
C ALA A 18 -0.84 -18.47 -1.29
N PRO A 19 0.19 -19.22 -0.82
CA PRO A 19 -0.05 -20.38 0.03
C PRO A 19 -0.80 -19.98 1.30
N ALA A 20 -1.67 -20.85 1.80
CA ALA A 20 -2.41 -20.60 3.05
C ALA A 20 -1.49 -20.40 4.25
N ARG A 21 -0.27 -20.96 4.20
CA ARG A 21 0.74 -20.82 5.26
C ARG A 21 1.39 -19.45 5.35
N TRP A 22 1.21 -18.57 4.33
CA TRP A 22 1.79 -17.25 4.37
C TRP A 22 1.23 -16.47 5.56
N SER A 23 2.12 -15.81 6.30
CA SER A 23 1.72 -14.87 7.33
C SER A 23 1.11 -13.63 6.70
N THR A 24 0.36 -12.88 7.50
CA THR A 24 -0.15 -11.57 7.09
C THR A 24 1.00 -10.64 6.67
N ARG A 25 2.11 -10.66 7.40
CA ARG A 25 3.29 -9.88 7.05
C ARG A 25 3.81 -10.23 5.66
N ARG A 26 3.91 -11.53 5.34
CA ARG A 26 4.36 -11.98 4.02
C ARG A 26 3.45 -11.49 2.91
N PHE A 27 2.16 -11.55 3.12
CA PHE A 27 1.17 -11.03 2.17
C PHE A 27 1.37 -9.53 1.92
N LEU A 28 1.53 -8.75 3.01
CA LEU A 28 1.72 -7.30 2.93
C LEU A 28 3.04 -6.91 2.24
N VAL A 29 4.15 -7.59 2.56
CA VAL A 29 5.43 -7.29 1.92
C VAL A 29 5.40 -7.65 0.43
N GLU A 30 4.61 -8.64 0.04
CA GLU A 30 4.44 -9.00 -1.37
C GLU A 30 3.65 -7.92 -2.13
N ILE A 31 2.66 -7.29 -1.49
CA ILE A 31 1.95 -6.15 -2.07
C ILE A 31 2.96 -5.00 -2.32
N GLY A 32 3.83 -4.72 -1.38
CA GLY A 32 4.86 -3.70 -1.55
C GLY A 32 5.85 -4.01 -2.67
N ARG A 33 6.24 -5.27 -2.79
CA ARG A 33 7.13 -5.70 -3.87
C ARG A 33 6.48 -5.56 -5.25
N ALA A 34 5.28 -6.08 -5.39
CA ALA A 34 4.58 -6.08 -6.68
C ALA A 34 4.03 -4.71 -7.05
N GLY A 35 3.58 -3.92 -6.08
CA GLY A 35 2.93 -2.63 -6.31
C GLY A 35 3.87 -1.42 -6.31
N ALA A 36 5.01 -1.50 -5.63
CA ALA A 36 5.94 -0.38 -5.49
C ALA A 36 7.41 -0.75 -5.74
N GLY A 37 7.71 -2.00 -6.06
CA GLY A 37 9.08 -2.45 -6.30
C GLY A 37 9.95 -2.47 -5.05
N VAL A 38 9.37 -2.56 -3.87
CA VAL A 38 10.13 -2.67 -2.61
C VAL A 38 10.57 -4.12 -2.42
N ARG A 39 11.86 -4.38 -2.55
CA ARG A 39 12.43 -5.73 -2.52
C ARG A 39 12.20 -6.43 -1.19
N LEU A 40 12.17 -7.75 -1.22
CA LEU A 40 11.97 -8.56 -0.01
C LEU A 40 13.21 -8.62 0.87
N GLY A 41 14.41 -8.49 0.27
CA GLY A 41 15.69 -8.62 0.95
C GLY A 41 16.10 -7.37 1.71
N PRO A 42 17.38 -7.31 2.20
CA PRO A 42 17.86 -6.25 3.07
C PRO A 42 17.87 -4.85 2.45
N LEU A 43 17.73 -4.74 1.13
CA LEU A 43 17.70 -3.45 0.45
C LEU A 43 16.31 -2.79 0.43
N TRP A 44 15.33 -3.35 1.13
CA TRP A 44 13.98 -2.80 1.17
C TRP A 44 13.96 -1.35 1.72
N MET A 45 14.81 -1.04 2.67
CA MET A 45 14.88 0.31 3.24
C MET A 45 15.33 1.34 2.19
N LEU A 46 16.30 0.96 1.36
CA LEU A 46 16.75 1.81 0.27
C LEU A 46 15.65 2.04 -0.76
N ASP A 47 14.94 0.97 -1.13
CA ASP A 47 13.82 1.07 -2.06
C ASP A 47 12.71 1.97 -1.52
N ALA A 48 12.35 1.80 -0.24
CA ALA A 48 11.35 2.63 0.42
C ALA A 48 11.80 4.10 0.52
N ALA A 49 13.05 4.34 0.89
CA ALA A 49 13.60 5.69 1.04
C ALA A 49 13.66 6.45 -0.31
N THR A 50 13.86 5.74 -1.41
CA THR A 50 13.89 6.33 -2.76
C THR A 50 12.50 6.39 -3.42
N GLY A 51 11.44 6.02 -2.69
CA GLY A 51 10.06 6.08 -3.18
C GLY A 51 9.60 4.88 -3.99
N GLY A 52 10.42 3.83 -4.10
CA GLY A 52 10.08 2.64 -4.87
C GLY A 52 10.03 2.89 -6.37
N ARG A 53 9.28 2.06 -7.07
CA ARG A 53 9.07 2.18 -8.52
C ARG A 53 7.59 2.31 -8.84
N ASN A 54 7.25 3.17 -9.79
CA ASN A 54 5.87 3.41 -10.21
C ASN A 54 5.40 2.30 -11.18
N VAL A 55 5.21 1.10 -10.63
CA VAL A 55 4.82 -0.10 -11.38
C VAL A 55 3.39 0.02 -11.92
N ILE A 56 2.48 0.53 -11.08
CA ILE A 56 1.09 0.75 -11.46
C ILE A 56 0.86 2.25 -11.58
N ARG A 57 1.16 2.77 -12.75
CA ARG A 57 1.06 4.20 -13.02
C ARG A 57 -0.32 4.56 -13.52
N GLY A 58 -0.90 5.65 -13.02
CA GLY A 58 -2.15 6.17 -13.53
C GLY A 58 -3.08 6.71 -12.46
N ARG A 59 -4.32 6.91 -12.83
CA ARG A 59 -5.38 7.50 -12.01
C ARG A 59 -6.44 6.47 -11.61
N GLY A 60 -7.58 6.94 -11.16
CA GLY A 60 -8.73 6.13 -10.77
C GLY A 60 -8.97 6.09 -9.27
N PHE A 61 -8.19 6.82 -8.51
CA PHE A 61 -8.39 6.98 -7.06
C PHE A 61 -9.47 8.03 -6.79
N ALA A 62 -10.17 7.88 -5.66
CA ALA A 62 -11.16 8.87 -5.25
C ALA A 62 -10.52 10.24 -5.09
N PRO A 63 -11.29 11.35 -5.27
CA PRO A 63 -10.72 12.70 -5.27
C PRO A 63 -9.89 13.05 -4.03
N GLU A 64 -10.24 12.52 -2.87
CA GLU A 64 -9.53 12.75 -1.61
C GLU A 64 -8.11 12.18 -1.60
N TYR A 65 -7.82 11.22 -2.48
CA TYR A 65 -6.50 10.57 -2.61
C TYR A 65 -5.75 11.00 -3.87
N ASP A 66 -6.38 11.81 -4.71
CA ASP A 66 -5.77 12.22 -5.98
C ASP A 66 -4.97 13.52 -5.78
N ASP A 67 -3.65 13.40 -5.90
CA ASP A 67 -2.72 14.53 -5.80
C ASP A 67 -2.31 15.08 -7.17
N ALA A 68 -3.02 14.70 -8.23
CA ALA A 68 -2.73 15.04 -9.62
C ALA A 68 -1.48 14.38 -10.20
N THR A 69 -0.73 13.59 -9.43
CA THR A 69 0.32 12.73 -9.96
C THR A 69 -0.26 11.39 -10.41
N ARG A 70 0.57 10.51 -10.91
CA ARG A 70 0.16 9.15 -11.31
C ARG A 70 0.84 8.08 -10.45
N GLY A 71 1.20 8.46 -9.22
CA GLY A 71 1.96 7.63 -8.31
C GLY A 71 1.21 7.12 -7.09
N GLN A 72 -0.12 7.24 -7.04
CA GLN A 72 -0.91 6.86 -5.86
C GLN A 72 -0.76 5.38 -5.51
N ALA A 73 -0.81 4.48 -6.49
CA ALA A 73 -0.65 3.04 -6.24
C ALA A 73 0.73 2.74 -5.64
N ARG A 74 1.79 3.36 -6.17
CA ARG A 74 3.14 3.25 -5.62
C ARG A 74 3.21 3.74 -4.18
N HIS A 75 2.64 4.92 -3.92
CA HIS A 75 2.64 5.50 -2.57
C HIS A 75 1.94 4.57 -1.59
N PHE A 76 0.75 4.10 -1.93
CA PHE A 76 -0.02 3.18 -1.09
C PHE A 76 0.78 1.89 -0.82
N ALA A 77 1.21 1.21 -1.87
CA ALA A 77 1.94 -0.06 -1.74
C ALA A 77 3.29 0.11 -1.02
N GLY A 78 3.95 1.24 -1.22
CA GLY A 78 5.20 1.57 -0.52
C GLY A 78 4.98 1.73 0.99
N ILE A 79 3.93 2.43 1.40
CA ILE A 79 3.59 2.57 2.83
C ILE A 79 3.21 1.21 3.43
N VAL A 80 2.44 0.39 2.71
CA VAL A 80 2.12 -0.98 3.15
C VAL A 80 3.40 -1.79 3.38
N ALA A 81 4.37 -1.70 2.48
CA ALA A 81 5.65 -2.39 2.60
C ALA A 81 6.43 -1.98 3.86
N VAL A 82 6.44 -0.70 4.18
CA VAL A 82 7.11 -0.16 5.39
C VAL A 82 6.33 -0.59 6.63
N ALA A 83 5.02 -0.38 6.64
CA ALA A 83 4.15 -0.71 7.78
C ALA A 83 4.21 -2.19 8.14
N ALA A 84 4.31 -3.07 7.15
CA ALA A 84 4.44 -4.51 7.37
C ALA A 84 5.72 -4.88 8.12
N ARG A 85 6.76 -4.05 8.02
CA ARG A 85 8.07 -4.33 8.62
C ARG A 85 8.29 -3.62 9.96
N VAL A 86 7.89 -2.36 10.06
CA VAL A 86 8.17 -1.52 11.24
C VAL A 86 6.93 -1.22 12.08
N GLY A 87 5.76 -1.61 11.61
CA GLY A 87 4.49 -1.34 12.26
C GLY A 87 3.78 -0.12 11.68
N PRO A 88 2.42 -0.09 11.77
CA PRO A 88 1.62 0.97 11.19
C PRO A 88 1.90 2.36 11.76
N GLY A 89 2.08 2.47 13.06
CA GLY A 89 2.35 3.75 13.72
C GLY A 89 3.69 4.36 13.32
N ALA A 90 4.74 3.53 13.28
CA ALA A 90 6.07 3.97 12.86
C ALA A 90 6.08 4.38 11.38
N ALA A 91 5.35 3.64 10.54
CA ALA A 91 5.24 3.96 9.12
C ALA A 91 4.57 5.32 8.89
N ARG A 92 3.50 5.61 9.64
CA ARG A 92 2.81 6.91 9.57
C ARG A 92 3.73 8.04 10.02
N TRP A 93 4.43 7.85 11.13
CA TRP A 93 5.39 8.82 11.64
C TRP A 93 6.48 9.11 10.61
N ALA A 94 7.06 8.07 10.01
CA ALA A 94 8.12 8.21 9.01
C ALA A 94 7.63 8.95 7.75
N SER A 95 6.43 8.67 7.30
CA SER A 95 5.84 9.35 6.14
C SER A 95 5.68 10.85 6.37
N ILE A 96 5.22 11.24 7.56
CA ILE A 96 5.02 12.65 7.92
C ILE A 96 6.36 13.35 8.18
N ARG A 97 7.25 12.74 8.98
CA ARG A 97 8.47 13.39 9.45
C ARG A 97 9.61 13.35 8.44
N ILE A 98 9.74 12.26 7.69
CA ILE A 98 10.85 12.03 6.75
C ILE A 98 10.41 12.26 5.32
N GLY A 99 9.25 11.73 4.93
CA GLY A 99 8.69 11.88 3.60
C GLY A 99 8.06 13.24 3.32
N GLY A 100 7.80 14.04 4.35
CA GLY A 100 7.21 15.37 4.21
C GLY A 100 5.72 15.36 3.88
N ASP A 101 5.04 14.23 4.03
CA ASP A 101 3.60 14.15 3.76
C ASP A 101 2.84 14.95 4.83
N ARG A 102 1.95 15.83 4.37
CA ARG A 102 1.08 16.58 5.26
C ARG A 102 -0.18 15.76 5.55
N PRO A 103 -0.63 15.70 6.83
CA PRO A 103 -1.82 14.91 7.19
C PRO A 103 -3.10 15.31 6.43
N ASP A 104 -3.22 16.57 6.04
CA ASP A 104 -4.39 17.10 5.33
C ASP A 104 -4.24 17.07 3.81
N SER A 105 -3.14 16.54 3.29
CA SER A 105 -2.91 16.37 1.86
C SER A 105 -3.50 15.05 1.34
N ALA A 106 -3.62 14.93 0.02
CA ALA A 106 -4.04 13.69 -0.62
C ALA A 106 -3.08 12.54 -0.29
N ASP A 107 -1.78 12.78 -0.31
CA ASP A 107 -0.76 11.79 0.06
C ASP A 107 -0.85 11.41 1.55
N GLY A 108 -1.12 12.35 2.43
CA GLY A 108 -1.33 12.10 3.85
C GLY A 108 -2.56 11.23 4.11
N ARG A 109 -3.65 11.51 3.41
CA ARG A 109 -4.87 10.68 3.50
C ARG A 109 -4.65 9.28 2.94
N LEU A 110 -3.90 9.16 1.85
CA LEU A 110 -3.55 7.87 1.27
C LEU A 110 -2.64 7.06 2.20
N THR A 111 -1.69 7.71 2.87
CA THR A 111 -0.87 7.11 3.91
C THR A 111 -1.74 6.58 5.04
N ASP A 112 -2.70 7.37 5.52
CA ASP A 112 -3.62 6.93 6.58
C ASP A 112 -4.44 5.71 6.15
N ALA A 113 -4.90 5.66 4.91
CA ALA A 113 -5.60 4.51 4.37
C ALA A 113 -4.70 3.26 4.30
N ALA A 114 -3.44 3.41 3.90
CA ALA A 114 -2.47 2.31 3.86
C ALA A 114 -2.16 1.76 5.26
N VAL A 115 -2.03 2.65 6.24
CA VAL A 115 -1.83 2.30 7.65
C VAL A 115 -3.05 1.56 8.21
N GLU A 116 -4.25 2.04 7.92
CA GLU A 116 -5.50 1.40 8.34
C GLU A 116 -5.63 0.00 7.71
N PHE A 117 -5.38 -0.13 6.42
CA PHE A 117 -5.37 -1.40 5.70
C PHE A 117 -4.44 -2.41 6.36
N THR A 118 -3.20 -2.00 6.64
CA THR A 118 -2.20 -2.84 7.28
C THR A 118 -2.64 -3.26 8.68
N ARG A 119 -3.18 -2.32 9.45
CA ARG A 119 -3.67 -2.60 10.81
C ARG A 119 -4.82 -3.59 10.82
N LEU A 120 -5.78 -3.42 9.91
CA LEU A 120 -6.94 -4.30 9.82
C LEU A 120 -6.54 -5.73 9.45
N LEU A 121 -5.63 -5.89 8.48
CA LEU A 121 -5.12 -7.20 8.11
C LEU A 121 -4.30 -7.83 9.24
N TRP A 122 -3.48 -7.04 9.91
CA TRP A 122 -2.65 -7.53 11.01
C TRP A 122 -3.46 -7.99 12.21
N SER A 123 -4.52 -7.28 12.55
CA SER A 123 -5.40 -7.62 13.66
C SER A 123 -6.38 -8.76 13.37
N GLY A 124 -6.54 -9.13 12.09
CA GLY A 124 -7.54 -10.08 11.65
C GLY A 124 -8.93 -9.47 11.45
N GLY A 125 -9.07 -8.15 11.58
CA GLY A 125 -10.33 -7.45 11.35
C GLY A 125 -10.74 -7.40 9.88
N LEU A 126 -9.79 -7.59 8.97
CA LEU A 126 -10.02 -7.71 7.54
C LEU A 126 -9.40 -9.02 7.05
N PRO A 127 -10.22 -10.00 6.63
CA PRO A 127 -9.68 -11.21 6.03
C PRO A 127 -8.91 -10.92 4.75
N ARG A 128 -7.86 -11.67 4.50
CA ARG A 128 -7.03 -11.50 3.30
C ARG A 128 -7.85 -11.61 2.01
N SER A 129 -8.82 -12.51 1.99
CA SER A 129 -9.72 -12.69 0.83
C SER A 129 -10.61 -11.49 0.51
N GLU A 130 -10.81 -10.59 1.48
CA GLU A 130 -11.62 -9.38 1.32
C GLU A 130 -10.78 -8.13 1.12
N ALA A 131 -9.45 -8.26 1.09
CA ALA A 131 -8.54 -7.12 1.00
C ALA A 131 -8.74 -6.31 -0.27
N ALA A 132 -8.90 -6.96 -1.42
CA ALA A 132 -9.08 -6.28 -2.70
C ALA A 132 -10.40 -5.50 -2.75
N ASP A 133 -11.46 -6.05 -2.19
CA ASP A 133 -12.77 -5.37 -2.15
C ASP A 133 -12.72 -4.15 -1.23
N TRP A 134 -12.07 -4.28 -0.07
CA TRP A 134 -11.85 -3.14 0.82
C TRP A 134 -11.12 -1.99 0.11
N LEU A 135 -10.08 -2.31 -0.64
CA LEU A 135 -9.33 -1.31 -1.42
C LEU A 135 -10.23 -0.63 -2.45
N ARG A 136 -11.03 -1.42 -3.15
CA ARG A 136 -11.93 -0.88 -4.18
C ARG A 136 -12.94 0.09 -3.58
N GLU A 137 -13.57 -0.29 -2.49
CA GLU A 137 -14.57 0.53 -1.82
C GLU A 137 -13.97 1.78 -1.19
N ARG A 138 -12.76 1.68 -0.65
CA ARG A 138 -12.12 2.76 0.08
C ARG A 138 -11.38 3.75 -0.81
N LEU A 139 -10.64 3.25 -1.81
CA LEU A 139 -9.68 4.07 -2.56
C LEU A 139 -10.14 4.47 -3.95
N CYS A 140 -10.95 3.66 -4.61
CA CYS A 140 -11.26 3.88 -6.02
C CYS A 140 -12.42 4.87 -6.20
N ALA A 141 -12.30 5.64 -7.28
CA ALA A 141 -13.36 6.58 -7.66
C ALA A 141 -14.62 5.84 -8.13
#